data_ded32c4a82965fa33385a4958ac5ce4f
#
_entry.id   ded32c4a82965fa33385a4958ac5ce4f
#
_cell.length_a   1.000
_cell.length_b   1.000
_cell.length_c   1.000
_cell.angle_alpha   90.00
_cell.angle_beta   90.00
_cell.angle_gamma   90.00
#
_symmetry.space_group_name_H-M   'P 1'
#
loop_
_entity.id
_entity.type
_entity.pdbx_description
1 polymer ?
#
loop_
_entity_poly.entity_id
_entity_poly.type
_entity_poly.pdbx_seq_one_letter_code
_entity_poly.pdbx_strand_id
1 'polypeptide(L)'
;MSWTAPQKQSTASETLVQRRRKVRLIPNAITLAVGENLRSFREERGMTQLELAMSAEVERTRVSKLELGLVNPSVLTLATICHVLDITLADLFGGIRLAHPPTTEGGTLRRANQAVLDKKPVAKRAKATKKAATK
;
A
#
# COMPACT_ATOMS: atom_id res chain seq x y z
N MET A 1 -11.17 52.94 -22.19
CA MET A 1 -11.27 51.51 -22.46
C MET A 1 -10.82 50.73 -21.24
N SER A 2 -11.74 50.17 -20.57
CA SER A 2 -11.44 49.33 -19.42
C SER A 2 -11.13 47.92 -19.89
N TRP A 3 -9.85 47.55 -19.81
CA TRP A 3 -9.44 46.19 -20.04
C TRP A 3 -9.65 45.40 -18.75
N THR A 4 -10.50 44.42 -18.79
CA THR A 4 -10.62 43.45 -17.69
C THR A 4 -9.67 42.31 -17.91
N ALA A 5 -8.69 42.18 -17.01
CA ALA A 5 -7.80 41.05 -17.01
C ALA A 5 -8.58 39.73 -17.01
N PRO A 6 -8.19 38.75 -17.81
CA PRO A 6 -8.84 37.45 -17.77
C PRO A 6 -8.73 36.91 -16.35
N GLN A 7 -9.86 36.68 -15.74
CA GLN A 7 -9.90 36.05 -14.45
C GLN A 7 -9.30 34.67 -14.58
N LYS A 8 -8.35 34.35 -13.70
CA LYS A 8 -7.81 33.01 -13.58
C LYS A 8 -8.97 32.06 -13.35
N GLN A 9 -9.43 31.45 -14.41
CA GLN A 9 -10.33 30.34 -14.27
C GLN A 9 -9.54 29.21 -13.64
N SER A 10 -9.84 28.92 -12.37
CA SER A 10 -9.35 27.69 -11.76
C SER A 10 -9.94 26.54 -12.58
N THR A 11 -9.08 25.96 -13.38
CA THR A 11 -9.48 24.88 -14.25
C THR A 11 -9.92 23.67 -13.41
N ALA A 12 -10.96 22.99 -13.88
CA ALA A 12 -11.43 21.76 -13.25
C ALA A 12 -10.32 20.73 -13.00
N SER A 13 -9.23 20.83 -13.78
CA SER A 13 -8.03 20.02 -13.61
C SER A 13 -7.28 20.29 -12.30
N GLU A 14 -7.20 21.54 -11.85
CA GLU A 14 -6.56 21.88 -10.56
C GLU A 14 -7.34 21.32 -9.37
N THR A 15 -8.66 21.37 -9.45
CA THR A 15 -9.54 20.82 -8.42
C THR A 15 -9.45 19.30 -8.36
N LEU A 16 -9.31 18.63 -9.49
CA LEU A 16 -9.13 17.18 -9.58
C LEU A 16 -7.76 16.73 -9.05
N VAL A 17 -6.71 17.50 -9.33
CA VAL A 17 -5.35 17.22 -8.82
C VAL A 17 -5.32 17.38 -7.30
N GLN A 18 -5.98 18.38 -6.75
CA GLN A 18 -6.08 18.55 -5.31
C GLN A 18 -6.86 17.44 -4.62
N ARG A 19 -7.90 16.90 -5.26
CA ARG A 19 -8.66 15.76 -4.72
C ARG A 19 -7.86 14.46 -4.73
N ARG A 20 -6.94 14.28 -5.67
CA ARG A 20 -6.08 13.09 -5.74
C ARG A 20 -5.01 13.02 -4.65
N ARG A 21 -4.69 14.14 -4.00
CA ARG A 21 -3.63 14.22 -2.98
C ARG A 21 -3.93 13.52 -1.66
N LYS A 22 -5.14 13.01 -1.46
CA LYS A 22 -5.58 12.52 -0.15
C LYS A 22 -5.75 11.01 -0.06
N VAL A 23 -5.34 10.26 -1.08
CA VAL A 23 -5.39 8.80 -1.03
C VAL A 23 -4.12 8.29 -0.39
N ARG A 24 -4.20 8.01 0.89
CA ARG A 24 -3.12 7.37 1.63
C ARG A 24 -3.33 5.87 1.63
N LEU A 25 -2.33 5.14 1.18
CA LEU A 25 -2.33 3.69 1.25
C LEU A 25 -1.81 3.26 2.61
N ILE A 26 -2.56 2.41 3.28
CA ILE A 26 -2.15 1.82 4.56
C ILE A 26 -1.68 0.40 4.28
N PRO A 27 -0.47 0.02 4.71
CA PRO A 27 0.01 -1.32 4.48
C PRO A 27 -0.82 -2.35 5.27
N ASN A 28 -1.00 -3.52 4.67
CA ASN A 28 -1.54 -4.68 5.36
C ASN A 28 -0.45 -5.27 6.26
N ALA A 29 -0.82 -5.80 7.41
CA ALA A 29 0.15 -6.38 8.36
C ALA A 29 0.99 -7.50 7.75
N ILE A 30 0.41 -8.33 6.88
CA ILE A 30 1.12 -9.43 6.21
C ILE A 30 2.10 -8.88 5.18
N THR A 31 1.65 -8.00 4.30
CA THR A 31 2.51 -7.41 3.27
C THR A 31 3.62 -6.57 3.88
N LEU A 32 3.35 -5.90 5.00
CA LEU A 32 4.37 -5.16 5.75
C LEU A 32 5.44 -6.11 6.30
N ALA A 33 5.04 -7.22 6.92
CA ALA A 33 5.99 -8.21 7.46
C ALA A 33 6.86 -8.83 6.37
N VAL A 34 6.26 -9.16 5.22
CA VAL A 34 7.02 -9.65 4.05
C VAL A 34 7.99 -8.59 3.55
N GLY A 35 7.54 -7.35 3.47
CA GLY A 35 8.37 -6.21 3.03
C GLY A 35 9.55 -5.95 3.96
N GLU A 36 9.35 -6.03 5.25
CA GLU A 36 10.42 -5.89 6.25
C GLU A 36 11.46 -7.01 6.13
N ASN A 37 11.02 -8.25 5.97
CA ASN A 37 11.92 -9.37 5.73
C ASN A 37 12.70 -9.19 4.43
N LEU A 38 12.03 -8.78 3.37
CA LEU A 38 12.66 -8.49 2.08
C LEU A 38 13.76 -7.43 2.23
N ARG A 39 13.46 -6.35 2.91
CA ARG A 39 14.42 -5.27 3.16
C ARG A 39 15.64 -5.78 3.93
N SER A 40 15.42 -6.57 4.99
CA SER A 40 16.50 -7.15 5.78
C SER A 40 17.44 -8.00 4.94
N PHE A 41 16.89 -8.90 4.12
CA PHE A 41 17.71 -9.75 3.24
C PHE A 41 18.45 -8.93 2.19
N ARG A 42 17.83 -7.91 1.63
CA ARG A 42 18.47 -7.01 0.68
C ARG A 42 19.65 -6.27 1.33
N GLU A 43 19.45 -5.72 2.50
CA GLU A 43 20.49 -4.99 3.24
C GLU A 43 21.64 -5.91 3.65
N GLU A 44 21.35 -7.14 4.08
CA GLU A 44 22.37 -8.16 4.37
C GLU A 44 23.23 -8.48 3.15
N ARG A 45 22.67 -8.41 1.95
CA ARG A 45 23.39 -8.61 0.69
C ARG A 45 24.12 -7.35 0.21
N GLY A 46 23.98 -6.24 0.92
CA GLY A 46 24.57 -4.97 0.53
C GLY A 46 24.00 -4.38 -0.76
N MET A 47 22.79 -4.77 -1.14
CA MET A 47 22.13 -4.29 -2.37
C MET A 47 21.27 -3.08 -2.12
N THR A 48 21.28 -2.12 -3.05
CA THR A 48 20.32 -1.04 -3.07
C THR A 48 18.99 -1.51 -3.66
N GLN A 49 17.93 -0.73 -3.45
CA GLN A 49 16.63 -1.02 -4.07
C GLN A 49 16.74 -1.04 -5.59
N LEU A 50 17.55 -0.15 -6.17
CA LEU A 50 17.76 -0.10 -7.62
C LEU A 50 18.46 -1.37 -8.13
N GLU A 51 19.52 -1.80 -7.45
CA GLU A 51 20.24 -3.01 -7.83
C GLU A 51 19.35 -4.24 -7.78
N LEU A 52 18.57 -4.38 -6.73
CA LEU A 52 17.59 -5.46 -6.62
C LEU A 52 16.56 -5.39 -7.74
N ALA A 53 16.02 -4.20 -8.02
CA ALA A 53 15.04 -3.99 -9.07
C ALA A 53 15.57 -4.36 -10.45
N MET A 54 16.79 -3.94 -10.76
CA MET A 54 17.44 -4.28 -12.04
C MET A 54 17.68 -5.78 -12.16
N SER A 55 18.17 -6.42 -11.12
CA SER A 55 18.47 -7.85 -11.13
C SER A 55 17.20 -8.72 -11.19
N ALA A 56 16.13 -8.28 -10.57
CA ALA A 56 14.84 -8.99 -10.57
C ALA A 56 13.92 -8.59 -11.72
N GLU A 57 14.38 -7.68 -12.59
CA GLU A 57 13.59 -7.17 -13.74
C GLU A 57 12.24 -6.57 -13.31
N VAL A 58 12.25 -5.84 -12.21
CA VAL A 58 11.09 -5.11 -11.71
C VAL A 58 11.41 -3.62 -11.59
N GLU A 59 10.40 -2.78 -11.51
CA GLU A 59 10.60 -1.35 -11.31
C GLU A 59 11.11 -1.05 -9.89
N ARG A 60 12.02 -0.09 -9.75
CA ARG A 60 12.52 0.36 -8.46
C ARG A 60 11.38 0.82 -7.53
N THR A 61 10.42 1.54 -8.06
CA THR A 61 9.25 1.99 -7.29
C THR A 61 8.45 0.81 -6.74
N ARG A 62 8.40 -0.30 -7.48
CA ARG A 62 7.74 -1.52 -7.03
C ARG A 62 8.50 -2.15 -5.86
N VAL A 63 9.81 -2.21 -5.92
CA VAL A 63 10.64 -2.71 -4.79
C VAL A 63 10.41 -1.85 -3.56
N SER A 64 10.44 -0.53 -3.70
CA SER A 64 10.16 0.38 -2.59
C SER A 64 8.78 0.14 -1.98
N LYS A 65 7.75 -0.01 -2.79
CA LYS A 65 6.39 -0.28 -2.32
C LYS A 65 6.26 -1.65 -1.66
N LEU A 66 6.98 -2.66 -2.17
CA LEU A 66 7.03 -3.99 -1.56
C LEU A 66 7.61 -3.93 -0.15
N GLU A 67 8.72 -3.24 0.02
CA GLU A 67 9.37 -3.09 1.32
C GLU A 67 8.52 -2.30 2.32
N LEU A 68 7.68 -1.39 1.84
CA LEU A 68 6.73 -0.64 2.66
C LEU A 68 5.41 -1.38 2.91
N GLY A 69 5.22 -2.55 2.31
CA GLY A 69 3.99 -3.34 2.47
C GLY A 69 2.78 -2.75 1.74
N LEU A 70 2.99 -1.87 0.76
CA LEU A 70 1.93 -1.13 0.07
C LEU A 70 1.34 -1.87 -1.13
N VAL A 71 1.94 -2.96 -1.56
CA VAL A 71 1.49 -3.75 -2.70
C VAL A 71 1.41 -5.21 -2.34
N ASN A 72 0.58 -5.93 -3.06
CA ASN A 72 0.46 -7.37 -2.95
C ASN A 72 1.20 -8.01 -4.13
N PRO A 73 2.44 -8.49 -3.93
CA PRO A 73 3.19 -9.12 -5.00
C PRO A 73 2.64 -10.50 -5.32
N SER A 74 2.79 -10.92 -6.55
CA SER A 74 2.53 -12.31 -6.91
C SER A 74 3.62 -13.21 -6.33
N VAL A 75 3.29 -14.48 -6.14
CA VAL A 75 4.25 -15.49 -5.66
C VAL A 75 5.44 -15.61 -6.63
N LEU A 76 5.18 -15.50 -7.93
CA LEU A 76 6.25 -15.57 -8.93
C LEU A 76 7.19 -14.37 -8.85
N THR A 77 6.67 -13.17 -8.62
CA THR A 77 7.50 -11.98 -8.39
C THR A 77 8.38 -12.17 -7.16
N LEU A 78 7.81 -12.66 -6.06
CA LEU A 78 8.58 -12.96 -4.86
C LEU A 78 9.63 -14.04 -5.08
N ALA A 79 9.30 -15.08 -5.84
CA ALA A 79 10.25 -16.14 -6.17
C ALA A 79 11.45 -15.61 -6.96
N THR A 80 11.23 -14.69 -7.91
CA THR A 80 12.31 -14.07 -8.67
C THR A 80 13.20 -13.21 -7.78
N ILE A 81 12.62 -12.45 -6.89
CA ILE A 81 13.36 -11.63 -5.92
C ILE A 81 14.17 -12.54 -4.98
N CYS A 82 13.58 -13.62 -4.50
CA CYS A 82 14.27 -14.60 -3.65
C CYS A 82 15.47 -15.22 -4.38
N HIS A 83 15.33 -15.53 -5.66
CA HIS A 83 16.43 -16.03 -6.48
C HIS A 83 17.60 -15.05 -6.52
N VAL A 84 17.31 -13.77 -6.75
CA VAL A 84 18.35 -12.71 -6.76
C VAL A 84 19.04 -12.58 -5.40
N LEU A 85 18.29 -12.70 -4.32
CA LEU A 85 18.81 -12.61 -2.96
C LEU A 85 19.41 -13.92 -2.44
N ASP A 86 19.33 -14.97 -3.22
CA ASP A 86 19.80 -16.32 -2.84
C ASP A 86 19.18 -16.81 -1.53
N ILE A 87 17.87 -16.65 -1.43
CA ILE A 87 17.05 -17.14 -0.32
C ILE A 87 15.87 -17.95 -0.87
N THR A 88 15.23 -18.71 0.01
CA THR A 88 14.00 -19.41 -0.35
C THR A 88 12.78 -18.57 -0.02
N LEU A 89 11.63 -18.91 -0.60
CA LEU A 89 10.36 -18.31 -0.20
C LEU A 89 10.05 -18.58 1.28
N ALA A 90 10.42 -19.74 1.79
CA ALA A 90 10.29 -20.06 3.20
C ALA A 90 11.10 -19.10 4.08
N ASP A 91 12.30 -18.73 3.67
CA ASP A 91 13.13 -17.75 4.37
C ASP A 91 12.45 -16.38 4.38
N LEU A 92 11.93 -15.96 3.22
CA LEU A 92 11.24 -14.68 3.08
C LEU A 92 10.01 -14.58 3.99
N PHE A 93 9.27 -15.67 4.15
CA PHE A 93 8.10 -15.73 5.03
C PHE A 93 8.44 -16.14 6.46
N GLY A 94 9.71 -16.29 6.77
CA GLY A 94 10.17 -16.71 8.09
C GLY A 94 9.66 -15.80 9.20
N GLY A 95 9.13 -16.41 10.25
CA GLY A 95 8.57 -15.68 11.39
C GLY A 95 7.18 -15.07 11.17
N ILE A 96 6.63 -15.13 9.96
CA ILE A 96 5.30 -14.60 9.68
C ILE A 96 4.27 -15.67 10.02
N ARG A 97 3.53 -15.44 11.10
CA ARG A 97 2.46 -16.32 11.57
C ARG A 97 1.07 -15.69 11.46
N LEU A 98 0.99 -14.67 10.63
CA LEU A 98 -0.24 -13.92 10.43
C LEU A 98 -1.13 -14.64 9.42
N ALA A 99 -2.41 -14.67 9.71
CA ALA A 99 -3.45 -15.07 8.78
C ALA A 99 -4.39 -13.90 8.54
N HIS A 100 -5.10 -13.94 7.45
CA HIS A 100 -6.04 -12.89 7.08
C HIS A 100 -7.45 -13.44 7.11
N PRO A 101 -8.34 -12.92 7.95
CA PRO A 101 -9.71 -13.43 8.02
C PRO A 101 -10.49 -13.07 6.74
N PRO A 102 -11.53 -13.85 6.42
CA PRO A 102 -12.41 -13.48 5.31
C PRO A 102 -13.16 -12.19 5.61
N THR A 103 -13.65 -11.53 4.58
CA THR A 103 -14.33 -10.23 4.70
C THR A 103 -15.53 -10.27 5.62
N THR A 104 -16.23 -11.41 5.66
CA THR A 104 -17.39 -11.63 6.53
C THR A 104 -17.03 -11.65 8.02
N GLU A 105 -15.78 -11.93 8.34
CA GLU A 105 -15.27 -11.96 9.71
C GLU A 105 -14.43 -10.75 10.07
N GLY A 106 -14.64 -9.65 9.36
CA GLY A 106 -13.91 -8.41 9.60
C GLY A 106 -12.64 -8.24 8.78
N GLY A 107 -12.36 -9.13 7.86
CA GLY A 107 -11.24 -9.00 6.95
C GLY A 107 -11.45 -7.93 5.89
N THR A 108 -10.36 -7.42 5.35
CA THR A 108 -10.39 -6.47 4.24
C THR A 108 -10.62 -7.17 2.90
N LEU A 109 -11.23 -6.45 1.95
CA LEU A 109 -11.44 -6.97 0.61
C LEU A 109 -10.13 -7.44 -0.04
N ARG A 110 -10.12 -8.67 -0.51
CA ARG A 110 -8.96 -9.30 -1.18
C ARG A 110 -8.77 -8.80 -2.61
N ARG A 111 -8.78 -7.52 -2.84
CA ARG A 111 -8.50 -7.01 -4.17
C ARG A 111 -7.02 -6.70 -4.33
N ALA A 112 -6.59 -6.68 -5.57
CA ALA A 112 -5.22 -6.76 -6.04
C ALA A 112 -4.19 -5.84 -5.38
N ASN A 113 -4.60 -4.78 -4.76
CA ASN A 113 -3.75 -3.90 -3.98
C ASN A 113 -4.27 -3.89 -2.56
N GLN A 114 -3.66 -4.64 -1.69
CA GLN A 114 -4.10 -4.80 -0.31
C GLN A 114 -3.77 -3.62 0.58
N ALA A 115 -3.29 -2.55 0.03
CA ALA A 115 -3.25 -1.31 0.74
C ALA A 115 -4.68 -0.80 0.91
N VAL A 116 -5.11 -0.66 2.12
CA VAL A 116 -6.41 -0.09 2.43
C VAL A 116 -6.34 1.41 2.18
N LEU A 117 -7.33 1.93 1.48
CA LEU A 117 -7.48 3.37 1.41
C LEU A 117 -7.77 3.89 2.82
N ASP A 118 -6.96 4.84 3.28
CA ASP A 118 -7.22 5.52 4.53
C ASP A 118 -8.50 6.35 4.37
N LYS A 119 -9.62 5.68 4.54
CA LYS A 119 -10.86 6.40 4.75
C LYS A 119 -10.74 6.98 6.16
N LYS A 120 -10.55 8.29 6.24
CA LYS A 120 -10.80 8.99 7.51
C LYS A 120 -12.06 8.36 8.10
N PRO A 121 -12.02 7.94 9.35
CA PRO A 121 -13.23 7.47 9.98
C PRO A 121 -14.28 8.57 9.77
N VAL A 122 -15.24 8.28 8.94
CA VAL A 122 -16.44 9.11 8.88
C VAL A 122 -16.92 9.07 10.32
N ALA A 123 -16.83 10.22 10.97
CA ALA A 123 -17.34 10.36 12.32
C ALA A 123 -18.66 9.59 12.35
N LYS A 124 -18.68 8.50 13.09
CA LYS A 124 -19.87 7.69 13.19
C LYS A 124 -20.98 8.65 13.57
N ARG A 125 -21.77 9.03 12.59
CA ARG A 125 -22.91 9.89 12.83
C ARG A 125 -23.66 9.34 14.02
N ALA A 126 -24.10 10.22 14.87
CA ALA A 126 -24.85 9.98 16.09
C ALA A 126 -26.06 9.01 15.97
N LYS A 127 -26.15 8.26 14.89
CA LYS A 127 -27.16 7.21 14.71
C LYS A 127 -27.07 6.09 15.75
N ALA A 128 -25.88 5.87 16.28
CA ALA A 128 -25.71 4.85 17.29
C ALA A 128 -26.25 5.29 18.66
N THR A 129 -26.28 6.59 18.90
CA THR A 129 -26.78 7.14 20.17
C THR A 129 -28.29 7.23 20.21
N LYS A 130 -28.98 7.35 19.09
CA LYS A 130 -30.43 7.37 19.05
C LYS A 130 -31.09 6.03 19.38
N LYS A 131 -30.40 4.91 19.12
CA LYS A 131 -30.95 3.60 19.43
C LYS A 131 -30.83 3.24 20.91
N ALA A 132 -29.88 3.79 21.62
CA ALA A 132 -29.73 3.55 23.05
C ALA A 132 -30.69 4.38 23.90
N ALA A 133 -31.25 5.43 23.35
CA ALA A 133 -32.13 6.33 24.06
C ALA A 133 -33.61 5.97 24.01
N THR A 134 -33.96 4.99 23.20
CA THR A 134 -35.35 4.52 23.10
C THR A 134 -35.59 3.30 23.93
N LYS A 135 -35.77 3.47 25.17
CA LYS A 135 -36.30 2.42 25.87
C LYS A 135 -36.84 2.38 27.09
#